data_e7e614899519ee437434c94c62c3d842
#
_entry.id   e7e614899519ee437434c94c62c3d842
#
_cell.length_a   1.000
_cell.length_b   1.000
_cell.length_c   1.000
_cell.angle_alpha   90.00
_cell.angle_beta   90.00
_cell.angle_gamma   90.00
#
_symmetry.space_group_name_H-M   'P 1'
#
loop_
_entity.id
_entity.type
_entity.pdbx_description
1 polymer ?
#
loop_
_entity_poly.entity_id
_entity_poly.type
_entity_poly.pdbx_seq_one_letter_code
_entity_poly.pdbx_strand_id
1 'polypeptide(L)'
;MWENGNIDVFSSSSLGALIENRIPAVRIEAFADANETDALITELLEHACRTSSIEQVTRLGISQYEQGVRVSKDNYFKLARHLDPEFAQIYARSFSPVQRLIGRLKKKGFDSAIMSEPGMGDYFAGNGKLRNGYSPVHVDFAPQDSASWAIAKARAQLAWNLYLRVPAKGGELLVWDKQWQPADDRHQVDGNYYYDEAVVRDTRMVRLSVSPGEVIILNSRNYHAVSEVRDRLAFGSFISVFEDTRLRLWS
;
A
#
# COMPACT_ATOMS: atom_id res chain seq x y z
N MET A 1 12.77 16.89 3.84
CA MET A 1 13.66 15.96 4.61
C MET A 1 12.99 15.66 5.94
N TRP A 2 13.16 14.43 6.42
CA TRP A 2 12.59 14.02 7.70
C TRP A 2 13.23 14.75 8.87
N GLU A 3 12.42 15.14 9.85
CA GLU A 3 12.88 15.74 11.11
C GLU A 3 13.74 14.77 11.90
N ASN A 4 13.36 13.50 11.88
CA ASN A 4 14.11 12.38 12.46
C ASN A 4 13.94 11.10 11.62
N GLY A 5 14.64 10.00 11.97
CA GLY A 5 14.52 8.70 11.30
C GLY A 5 13.64 7.72 12.06
N ASN A 6 12.86 8.17 13.03
CA ASN A 6 12.05 7.31 13.86
C ASN A 6 10.69 7.06 13.19
N ILE A 7 10.14 5.89 13.47
CA ILE A 7 8.76 5.56 13.16
C ILE A 7 7.90 6.03 14.32
N ASP A 8 6.86 6.78 14.02
CA ASP A 8 5.93 7.24 15.04
C ASP A 8 4.75 6.27 15.22
N VAL A 9 4.22 6.22 16.44
CA VAL A 9 2.97 5.53 16.71
C VAL A 9 1.80 6.33 16.14
N PHE A 10 0.79 5.64 15.63
CA PHE A 10 -0.35 6.22 14.95
C PHE A 10 -1.16 7.20 15.81
N SER A 11 -1.20 8.43 15.37
CA SER A 11 -1.98 9.54 15.93
C SER A 11 -2.40 10.50 14.80
N SER A 12 -3.23 11.48 15.08
CA SER A 12 -3.55 12.53 14.11
C SER A 12 -2.31 13.33 13.73
N SER A 13 -1.45 13.66 14.70
CA SER A 13 -0.22 14.43 14.47
C SER A 13 0.82 13.65 13.68
N SER A 14 1.04 12.36 13.99
CA SER A 14 2.00 11.53 13.26
C SER A 14 1.54 11.27 11.82
N LEU A 15 0.24 11.05 11.59
CA LEU A 15 -0.27 10.91 10.23
C LEU A 15 -0.14 12.23 9.44
N GLY A 16 -0.39 13.38 10.07
CA GLY A 16 -0.14 14.69 9.48
C GLY A 16 1.33 14.88 9.12
N ALA A 17 2.25 14.54 10.01
CA ALA A 17 3.69 14.59 9.77
C ALA A 17 4.13 13.67 8.61
N LEU A 18 3.51 12.48 8.49
CA LEU A 18 3.76 11.56 7.37
C LEU A 18 3.25 12.12 6.03
N ILE A 19 2.05 12.70 6.01
CA ILE A 19 1.48 13.33 4.81
C ILE A 19 2.40 14.47 4.32
N GLU A 20 2.95 15.26 5.24
CA GLU A 20 3.90 16.35 4.96
C GLU A 20 5.34 15.87 4.73
N ASN A 21 5.56 14.57 4.72
CA ASN A 21 6.88 13.95 4.56
C ASN A 21 7.93 14.41 5.59
N ARG A 22 7.51 14.59 6.84
CA ARG A 22 8.41 14.96 7.96
C ARG A 22 8.95 13.74 8.73
N ILE A 23 8.33 12.59 8.57
CA ILE A 23 8.73 11.30 9.17
C ILE A 23 8.69 10.16 8.14
N PRO A 24 9.45 9.08 8.32
CA PRO A 24 9.52 7.96 7.37
C PRO A 24 8.27 7.11 7.30
N ALA A 25 7.64 6.83 8.44
CA ALA A 25 6.49 5.93 8.53
C ALA A 25 5.72 6.14 9.83
N VAL A 26 4.50 5.59 9.85
CA VAL A 26 3.65 5.48 11.04
C VAL A 26 3.30 4.02 11.26
N ARG A 27 3.38 3.57 12.51
CA ARG A 27 3.07 2.22 12.95
C ARG A 27 1.75 2.18 13.71
N ILE A 28 0.89 1.21 13.38
CA ILE A 28 -0.28 0.84 14.19
C ILE A 28 -0.02 -0.54 14.78
N GLU A 29 0.37 -0.57 16.02
CA GLU A 29 0.59 -1.81 16.77
C GLU A 29 -0.74 -2.48 17.10
N ALA A 30 -0.72 -3.81 17.26
CA ALA A 30 -1.90 -4.62 17.62
C ALA A 30 -3.14 -4.24 16.77
N PHE A 31 -2.93 -4.10 15.46
CA PHE A 31 -4.03 -3.83 14.53
C PHE A 31 -4.93 -5.05 14.37
N ALA A 32 -4.34 -6.25 14.36
CA ALA A 32 -5.04 -7.53 14.39
C ALA A 32 -4.30 -8.47 15.36
N ASP A 33 -5.03 -9.34 16.03
CA ASP A 33 -4.44 -10.42 16.85
C ASP A 33 -4.07 -11.64 16.01
N ALA A 34 -3.47 -12.66 16.64
CA ALA A 34 -3.02 -13.87 15.95
C ALA A 34 -4.18 -14.65 15.32
N ASN A 35 -5.31 -14.79 16.02
CA ASN A 35 -6.46 -15.52 15.50
C ASN A 35 -7.06 -14.80 14.28
N GLU A 36 -7.15 -13.48 14.32
CA GLU A 36 -7.63 -12.65 13.23
C GLU A 36 -6.70 -12.73 12.00
N THR A 37 -5.38 -12.70 12.22
CA THR A 37 -4.41 -12.84 11.12
C THR A 37 -4.48 -14.23 10.49
N ASP A 38 -4.56 -15.28 11.28
CA ASP A 38 -4.66 -16.67 10.79
C ASP A 38 -5.95 -16.91 10.01
N ALA A 39 -7.10 -16.42 10.51
CA ALA A 39 -8.37 -16.49 9.80
C ALA A 39 -8.30 -15.76 8.45
N LEU A 40 -7.76 -14.54 8.42
CA LEU A 40 -7.63 -13.78 7.17
C LEU A 40 -6.66 -14.45 6.18
N ILE A 41 -5.54 -15.02 6.65
CA ILE A 41 -4.61 -15.79 5.80
C ILE A 41 -5.33 -16.94 5.14
N THR A 42 -6.05 -17.75 5.92
CA THR A 42 -6.78 -18.93 5.43
C THR A 42 -7.77 -18.53 4.34
N GLU A 43 -8.64 -17.60 4.61
CA GLU A 43 -9.67 -17.16 3.66
C GLU A 43 -9.06 -16.55 2.39
N LEU A 44 -8.01 -15.71 2.51
CA LEU A 44 -7.33 -15.13 1.35
C LEU A 44 -6.68 -16.21 0.46
N LEU A 45 -6.03 -17.21 1.04
CA LEU A 45 -5.34 -18.23 0.27
C LEU A 45 -6.29 -19.24 -0.38
N GLU A 46 -7.44 -19.50 0.23
CA GLU A 46 -8.44 -20.44 -0.26
C GLU A 46 -9.37 -19.84 -1.33
N HIS A 47 -9.83 -18.61 -1.13
CA HIS A 47 -10.95 -18.04 -1.88
C HIS A 47 -10.59 -16.86 -2.78
N ALA A 48 -9.54 -16.09 -2.49
CA ALA A 48 -9.25 -14.90 -3.27
C ALA A 48 -8.72 -15.23 -4.67
N CYS A 49 -9.22 -14.52 -5.67
CA CYS A 49 -8.71 -14.58 -7.03
C CYS A 49 -7.23 -14.20 -7.08
N ARG A 50 -6.41 -15.05 -7.70
CA ARG A 50 -4.97 -14.84 -7.88
C ARG A 50 -4.74 -14.13 -9.20
N THR A 51 -4.25 -12.90 -9.14
CA THR A 51 -4.16 -12.00 -10.31
C THR A 51 -2.77 -11.40 -10.51
N SER A 52 -1.69 -12.03 -10.03
CA SER A 52 -0.36 -11.45 -10.20
C SER A 52 0.18 -11.61 -11.62
N SER A 53 0.74 -10.53 -12.14
CA SER A 53 1.55 -10.50 -13.36
C SER A 53 3.02 -10.24 -13.07
N ILE A 54 3.40 -10.07 -11.80
CA ILE A 54 4.77 -9.77 -11.37
C ILE A 54 5.40 -11.06 -10.90
N GLU A 55 6.54 -11.42 -11.49
CA GLU A 55 7.37 -12.51 -11.01
C GLU A 55 7.69 -12.32 -9.52
N GLN A 56 7.71 -13.41 -8.76
CA GLN A 56 7.98 -13.43 -7.31
C GLN A 56 6.89 -12.81 -6.41
N VAL A 57 5.80 -12.27 -6.95
CA VAL A 57 4.66 -11.76 -6.16
C VAL A 57 3.37 -12.41 -6.64
N THR A 58 2.68 -13.13 -5.75
CA THR A 58 1.29 -13.52 -5.97
C THR A 58 0.38 -12.50 -5.32
N ARG A 59 -0.46 -11.83 -6.11
CA ARG A 59 -1.47 -10.91 -5.60
C ARG A 59 -2.81 -11.62 -5.47
N LEU A 60 -3.46 -11.39 -4.34
CA LEU A 60 -4.80 -11.91 -4.02
C LEU A 60 -5.75 -10.70 -4.01
N GLY A 61 -6.53 -10.54 -5.07
CA GLY A 61 -7.27 -9.33 -5.39
C GLY A 61 -6.67 -8.57 -6.58
N ILE A 62 -7.05 -7.31 -6.78
CA ILE A 62 -6.60 -6.48 -7.91
C ILE A 62 -5.89 -5.21 -7.46
N SER A 63 -5.10 -4.67 -8.37
CA SER A 63 -4.46 -3.37 -8.21
C SER A 63 -4.65 -2.54 -9.47
N GLN A 64 -4.96 -1.26 -9.29
CA GLN A 64 -5.09 -0.30 -10.39
C GLN A 64 -3.79 -0.22 -11.22
N TYR A 65 -2.63 -0.25 -10.58
CA TYR A 65 -1.33 -0.23 -11.26
C TYR A 65 -1.11 -1.41 -12.21
N GLU A 66 -1.67 -2.58 -11.92
CA GLU A 66 -1.55 -3.76 -12.78
C GLU A 66 -2.67 -3.82 -13.81
N GLN A 67 -3.92 -3.66 -13.39
CA GLN A 67 -5.09 -3.86 -14.23
C GLN A 67 -5.50 -2.60 -14.99
N GLY A 68 -5.40 -1.43 -14.34
CA GLY A 68 -5.81 -0.17 -14.93
C GLY A 68 -4.83 0.36 -15.97
N VAL A 69 -3.54 0.22 -15.75
CA VAL A 69 -2.50 0.70 -16.69
C VAL A 69 -2.37 -0.24 -17.89
N ARG A 70 -2.47 -1.55 -17.68
CA ARG A 70 -2.24 -2.56 -18.73
C ARG A 70 -3.47 -2.93 -19.53
N VAL A 71 -4.66 -2.80 -18.97
CA VAL A 71 -5.89 -3.30 -19.60
C VAL A 71 -6.82 -2.16 -19.99
N SER A 72 -7.54 -1.60 -19.05
CA SER A 72 -8.34 -0.37 -19.19
C SER A 72 -9.03 -0.06 -17.87
N LYS A 73 -9.48 1.19 -17.73
CA LYS A 73 -10.29 1.65 -16.60
C LYS A 73 -11.58 0.83 -16.46
N ASP A 74 -12.30 0.60 -17.56
CA ASP A 74 -13.54 -0.18 -17.57
C ASP A 74 -13.34 -1.61 -17.07
N ASN A 75 -12.28 -2.26 -17.51
CA ASN A 75 -11.96 -3.61 -17.06
C ASN A 75 -11.59 -3.67 -15.59
N TYR A 76 -10.84 -2.68 -15.08
CA TYR A 76 -10.54 -2.59 -13.67
C TYR A 76 -11.84 -2.53 -12.83
N PHE A 77 -12.76 -1.62 -13.15
CA PHE A 77 -14.02 -1.48 -12.41
C PHE A 77 -14.97 -2.68 -12.60
N LYS A 78 -14.92 -3.35 -13.75
CA LYS A 78 -15.63 -4.62 -13.96
C LYS A 78 -15.10 -5.71 -13.03
N LEU A 79 -13.77 -5.85 -12.94
CA LEU A 79 -13.13 -6.80 -12.04
C LEU A 79 -13.38 -6.45 -10.56
N ALA A 80 -13.33 -5.18 -10.18
CA ALA A 80 -13.63 -4.72 -8.83
C ALA A 80 -15.03 -5.20 -8.39
N ARG A 81 -16.04 -4.90 -9.20
CA ARG A 81 -17.43 -5.36 -8.93
C ARG A 81 -17.57 -6.89 -8.89
N HIS A 82 -16.75 -7.62 -9.65
CA HIS A 82 -16.77 -9.09 -9.64
C HIS A 82 -16.16 -9.65 -8.34
N LEU A 83 -15.09 -9.04 -7.83
CA LEU A 83 -14.38 -9.49 -6.63
C LEU A 83 -15.01 -9.02 -5.31
N ASP A 84 -15.76 -7.93 -5.31
CA ASP A 84 -16.38 -7.40 -4.10
C ASP A 84 -17.18 -8.44 -3.30
N PRO A 85 -18.08 -9.26 -3.91
CA PRO A 85 -18.82 -10.28 -3.17
C PRO A 85 -17.92 -11.41 -2.63
N GLU A 86 -16.83 -11.77 -3.31
CA GLU A 86 -15.86 -12.76 -2.83
C GLU A 86 -15.14 -12.25 -1.59
N PHE A 87 -14.63 -11.02 -1.65
CA PHE A 87 -13.97 -10.38 -0.50
C PHE A 87 -14.94 -10.11 0.65
N ALA A 88 -16.21 -9.83 0.38
CA ALA A 88 -17.23 -9.74 1.43
C ALA A 88 -17.38 -11.07 2.18
N GLN A 89 -17.31 -12.23 1.49
CA GLN A 89 -17.35 -13.56 2.13
C GLN A 89 -16.08 -13.82 2.96
N ILE A 90 -14.90 -13.48 2.44
CA ILE A 90 -13.63 -13.56 3.17
C ILE A 90 -13.73 -12.76 4.48
N TYR A 91 -14.23 -11.52 4.41
CA TYR A 91 -14.36 -10.65 5.57
C TYR A 91 -15.44 -11.10 6.56
N ALA A 92 -16.48 -11.77 6.10
CA ALA A 92 -17.50 -12.32 6.98
C ALA A 92 -16.99 -13.48 7.86
N ARG A 93 -15.95 -14.20 7.38
CA ARG A 93 -15.32 -15.32 8.09
C ARG A 93 -14.06 -14.93 8.85
N SER A 94 -13.56 -13.71 8.61
CA SER A 94 -12.38 -13.16 9.29
C SER A 94 -12.69 -11.73 9.78
N PHE A 95 -12.07 -10.72 9.18
CA PHE A 95 -12.40 -9.32 9.38
C PHE A 95 -12.01 -8.49 8.16
N SER A 96 -12.58 -7.30 8.00
CA SER A 96 -12.16 -6.36 6.96
C SER A 96 -11.05 -5.43 7.47
N PRO A 97 -9.79 -5.61 7.04
CA PRO A 97 -8.71 -4.68 7.38
C PRO A 97 -8.98 -3.26 6.87
N VAL A 98 -9.61 -3.15 5.70
CA VAL A 98 -9.96 -1.87 5.07
C VAL A 98 -10.95 -1.09 5.94
N GLN A 99 -12.06 -1.72 6.34
CA GLN A 99 -13.06 -1.06 7.17
C GLN A 99 -12.53 -0.74 8.58
N ARG A 100 -11.67 -1.63 9.12
CA ARG A 100 -10.99 -1.37 10.40
C ARG A 100 -10.09 -0.15 10.32
N LEU A 101 -9.29 -0.02 9.25
CA LEU A 101 -8.43 1.14 9.05
C LEU A 101 -9.25 2.42 8.87
N ILE A 102 -10.30 2.39 8.04
CA ILE A 102 -11.23 3.52 7.88
C ILE A 102 -11.79 3.95 9.24
N GLY A 103 -12.24 2.99 10.06
CA GLY A 103 -12.74 3.27 11.41
C GLY A 103 -11.68 3.90 12.32
N ARG A 104 -10.43 3.42 12.26
CA ARG A 104 -9.33 4.02 13.05
C ARG A 104 -8.98 5.43 12.57
N LEU A 105 -8.97 5.69 11.26
CA LEU A 105 -8.74 7.02 10.68
C LEU A 105 -9.85 8.00 11.09
N LYS A 106 -11.12 7.58 11.00
CA LYS A 106 -12.27 8.39 11.45
C LYS A 106 -12.19 8.77 12.92
N LYS A 107 -11.79 7.84 13.80
CA LYS A 107 -11.58 8.11 15.24
C LYS A 107 -10.46 9.12 15.49
N LYS A 108 -9.57 9.35 14.54
CA LYS A 108 -8.49 10.36 14.59
C LYS A 108 -8.87 11.67 13.89
N GLY A 109 -10.15 11.83 13.47
CA GLY A 109 -10.66 13.05 12.88
C GLY A 109 -10.54 13.17 11.36
N PHE A 110 -10.14 12.09 10.66
CA PHE A 110 -10.05 12.10 9.20
C PHE A 110 -11.35 11.68 8.52
N ASP A 111 -11.79 12.40 7.51
CA ASP A 111 -12.85 11.96 6.60
C ASP A 111 -12.31 10.84 5.70
N SER A 112 -12.63 9.59 6.03
CA SER A 112 -12.06 8.40 5.39
C SER A 112 -13.14 7.51 4.79
N ALA A 113 -12.95 7.11 3.53
CA ALA A 113 -13.85 6.21 2.81
C ALA A 113 -13.09 5.48 1.69
N ILE A 114 -13.74 4.54 1.03
CA ILE A 114 -13.28 4.00 -0.26
C ILE A 114 -13.29 5.12 -1.30
N MET A 115 -12.31 5.09 -2.20
CA MET A 115 -12.26 5.99 -3.35
C MET A 115 -13.35 5.64 -4.36
N SER A 116 -13.96 6.64 -4.97
CA SER A 116 -14.91 6.46 -6.06
C SER A 116 -14.43 7.18 -7.33
N GLU A 117 -14.58 6.54 -8.48
CA GLU A 117 -14.32 7.11 -9.80
C GLU A 117 -15.62 7.63 -10.40
N PRO A 118 -15.70 8.90 -10.82
CA PRO A 118 -16.90 9.46 -11.41
C PRO A 118 -17.43 8.64 -12.59
N GLY A 119 -18.69 8.23 -12.52
CA GLY A 119 -19.37 7.46 -13.57
C GLY A 119 -19.01 5.96 -13.62
N MET A 120 -18.10 5.46 -12.77
CA MET A 120 -17.65 4.07 -12.80
C MET A 120 -17.89 3.30 -11.49
N GLY A 121 -17.99 4.00 -10.36
CA GLY A 121 -18.22 3.39 -9.03
C GLY A 121 -16.99 3.37 -8.14
N ASP A 122 -17.05 2.54 -7.11
CA ASP A 122 -16.00 2.47 -6.12
C ASP A 122 -14.79 1.68 -6.61
N TYR A 123 -13.59 2.13 -6.20
CA TYR A 123 -12.37 1.37 -6.40
C TYR A 123 -12.37 0.13 -5.50
N PHE A 124 -11.74 -0.91 -5.98
CA PHE A 124 -11.34 -2.00 -5.09
C PHE A 124 -10.36 -1.48 -4.04
N ALA A 125 -10.43 -1.97 -2.82
CA ALA A 125 -9.53 -1.56 -1.76
C ALA A 125 -9.06 -2.75 -0.92
N GLY A 126 -7.75 -2.88 -0.84
CA GLY A 126 -7.10 -3.95 -0.10
C GLY A 126 -6.86 -5.20 -0.94
N ASN A 127 -5.61 -5.63 -0.99
CA ASN A 127 -5.22 -6.88 -1.63
C ASN A 127 -4.13 -7.58 -0.81
N GLY A 128 -4.11 -8.91 -0.86
CA GLY A 128 -3.04 -9.72 -0.32
C GLY A 128 -1.86 -9.75 -1.29
N LYS A 129 -0.64 -9.71 -0.75
CA LYS A 129 0.62 -9.79 -1.50
C LYS A 129 1.49 -10.87 -0.87
N LEU A 130 1.47 -12.06 -1.47
CA LEU A 130 2.41 -13.14 -1.11
C LEU A 130 3.70 -12.92 -1.91
N ARG A 131 4.79 -12.63 -1.22
CA ARG A 131 6.08 -12.29 -1.82
C ARG A 131 7.13 -13.36 -1.56
N ASN A 132 7.79 -13.76 -2.65
CA ASN A 132 9.04 -14.51 -2.66
C ASN A 132 10.05 -13.70 -3.47
N GLY A 133 11.20 -13.34 -2.87
CA GLY A 133 12.19 -12.47 -3.46
C GLY A 133 12.17 -11.05 -2.88
N TYR A 134 12.90 -10.14 -3.49
CA TYR A 134 12.99 -8.74 -3.10
C TYR A 134 12.00 -7.86 -3.87
N SER A 135 11.82 -6.62 -3.43
CA SER A 135 11.21 -5.57 -4.23
C SER A 135 12.27 -4.52 -4.53
N PRO A 136 12.59 -4.24 -5.81
CA PRO A 136 13.53 -3.20 -6.18
C PRO A 136 13.11 -1.82 -5.64
N VAL A 137 14.00 -0.85 -5.70
CA VAL A 137 13.73 0.55 -5.37
C VAL A 137 12.66 1.11 -6.32
N HIS A 138 11.54 1.55 -5.78
CA HIS A 138 10.43 2.08 -6.55
C HIS A 138 9.67 3.16 -5.78
N VAL A 139 8.74 3.78 -6.46
CA VAL A 139 7.72 4.67 -5.89
C VAL A 139 6.36 4.23 -6.38
N ASP A 140 5.32 4.53 -5.60
CA ASP A 140 3.92 4.39 -6.01
C ASP A 140 3.28 5.77 -5.90
N PHE A 141 2.99 6.41 -7.04
CA PHE A 141 2.45 7.76 -7.06
C PHE A 141 1.48 7.97 -8.23
N ALA A 142 0.18 7.81 -7.98
CA ALA A 142 -0.86 7.91 -9.01
C ALA A 142 -0.88 9.23 -9.82
N PRO A 143 -0.54 10.40 -9.26
CA PRO A 143 -0.36 11.61 -10.07
C PRO A 143 0.67 11.50 -11.18
N GLN A 144 1.69 10.65 -11.04
CA GLN A 144 2.68 10.36 -12.08
C GLN A 144 2.12 9.36 -13.11
N ASP A 145 1.53 8.26 -12.63
CA ASP A 145 1.31 7.07 -13.47
C ASP A 145 -0.13 6.95 -14.00
N SER A 146 -1.07 7.72 -13.44
CA SER A 146 -2.51 7.48 -13.62
C SER A 146 -3.28 8.77 -13.91
N ALA A 147 -2.75 9.66 -14.76
CA ALA A 147 -3.27 11.02 -15.00
C ALA A 147 -4.76 11.08 -15.35
N SER A 148 -5.33 10.06 -16.00
CA SER A 148 -6.75 10.01 -16.36
C SER A 148 -7.68 9.56 -15.22
N TRP A 149 -7.15 9.14 -14.07
CA TRP A 149 -7.90 8.60 -12.94
C TRP A 149 -8.15 9.67 -11.87
N ALA A 150 -9.27 9.55 -11.14
CA ALA A 150 -9.57 10.51 -10.07
C ALA A 150 -8.52 10.49 -8.93
N ILE A 151 -7.84 9.36 -8.71
CA ILE A 151 -6.73 9.22 -7.77
C ILE A 151 -5.52 10.08 -8.11
N ALA A 152 -5.33 10.44 -9.38
CA ALA A 152 -4.23 11.32 -9.81
C ALA A 152 -4.37 12.77 -9.30
N LYS A 153 -5.55 13.15 -8.79
CA LYS A 153 -5.78 14.47 -8.19
C LYS A 153 -5.32 14.58 -6.73
N ALA A 154 -4.78 13.49 -6.18
CA ALA A 154 -4.30 13.47 -4.80
C ALA A 154 -3.06 14.37 -4.64
N ARG A 155 -3.01 15.16 -3.55
CA ARG A 155 -1.83 15.96 -3.19
C ARG A 155 -0.71 15.12 -2.55
N ALA A 156 -1.07 14.01 -1.92
CA ALA A 156 -0.15 13.01 -1.38
C ALA A 156 -0.77 11.62 -1.48
N GLN A 157 0.09 10.62 -1.51
CA GLN A 157 -0.31 9.22 -1.51
C GLN A 157 0.45 8.47 -0.45
N LEU A 158 -0.29 7.71 0.35
CA LEU A 158 0.28 6.81 1.34
C LEU A 158 0.03 5.37 0.91
N ALA A 159 0.96 4.47 1.24
CA ALA A 159 0.73 3.03 1.20
C ALA A 159 0.59 2.52 2.63
N TRP A 160 -0.35 1.60 2.86
CA TRP A 160 -0.48 0.91 4.13
C TRP A 160 -0.42 -0.60 3.91
N ASN A 161 0.24 -1.31 4.82
CA ASN A 161 0.36 -2.75 4.78
C ASN A 161 0.15 -3.31 6.18
N LEU A 162 -0.85 -4.19 6.31
CA LEU A 162 -1.01 -5.11 7.45
C LEU A 162 -0.13 -6.33 7.17
N TYR A 163 0.77 -6.64 8.07
CA TYR A 163 1.63 -7.80 7.97
C TYR A 163 0.92 -9.01 8.58
N LEU A 164 0.66 -10.02 7.76
CA LEU A 164 -0.06 -11.23 8.16
C LEU A 164 0.91 -12.36 8.48
N ARG A 165 1.91 -12.60 7.60
CA ARG A 165 2.96 -13.57 7.80
C ARG A 165 4.30 -12.91 7.54
N VAL A 166 5.20 -12.99 8.52
CA VAL A 166 6.53 -12.42 8.46
C VAL A 166 7.53 -13.50 8.80
N PRO A 167 8.45 -13.87 7.91
CA PRO A 167 9.50 -14.82 8.21
C PRO A 167 10.52 -14.24 9.19
N ALA A 168 11.28 -15.12 9.87
CA ALA A 168 12.27 -14.72 10.87
C ALA A 168 13.44 -13.91 10.29
N LYS A 169 13.67 -13.95 8.99
CA LYS A 169 14.75 -13.21 8.30
C LYS A 169 14.25 -12.62 6.99
N GLY A 170 14.69 -11.39 6.70
CA GLY A 170 14.33 -10.67 5.48
C GLY A 170 12.94 -10.04 5.52
N GLY A 171 12.56 -9.41 4.41
CA GLY A 171 11.26 -8.78 4.23
C GLY A 171 11.11 -7.44 4.94
N GLU A 172 12.21 -6.85 5.41
CA GLU A 172 12.18 -5.50 5.96
C GLU A 172 11.78 -4.51 4.87
N LEU A 173 11.01 -3.52 5.28
CA LEU A 173 10.67 -2.37 4.45
C LEU A 173 11.82 -1.35 4.52
N LEU A 174 12.35 -0.98 3.37
CA LEU A 174 13.38 0.05 3.22
C LEU A 174 12.69 1.32 2.70
N VAL A 175 12.91 2.44 3.35
CA VAL A 175 12.32 3.73 2.94
C VAL A 175 13.42 4.78 2.93
N TRP A 176 13.51 5.58 1.86
CA TRP A 176 14.49 6.65 1.72
C TRP A 176 13.86 8.03 1.94
N ASP A 177 14.61 8.93 2.54
CA ASP A 177 14.23 10.35 2.73
C ASP A 177 14.35 11.11 1.39
N LYS A 178 13.72 10.58 0.38
CA LYS A 178 13.67 11.16 -0.96
C LYS A 178 12.34 10.86 -1.63
N GLN A 179 11.60 11.89 -1.97
CA GLN A 179 10.42 11.78 -2.82
C GLN A 179 10.83 11.83 -4.29
N TRP A 180 10.16 11.04 -5.10
CA TRP A 180 10.27 11.12 -6.55
C TRP A 180 10.02 12.53 -7.08
N GLN A 181 10.82 12.93 -8.05
CA GLN A 181 10.68 14.16 -8.82
C GLN A 181 10.79 13.81 -10.32
N PRO A 182 10.19 14.60 -11.23
CA PRO A 182 10.26 14.30 -12.68
C PRO A 182 11.69 14.12 -13.22
N ALA A 183 12.67 14.80 -12.65
CA ALA A 183 14.08 14.64 -13.04
C ALA A 183 14.67 13.26 -12.71
N ASP A 184 14.02 12.50 -11.83
CA ASP A 184 14.48 11.17 -11.44
C ASP A 184 14.14 10.09 -12.48
N ASP A 185 13.25 10.36 -13.45
CA ASP A 185 12.84 9.40 -14.48
C ASP A 185 14.02 8.92 -15.34
N ARG A 186 15.10 9.69 -15.43
CA ARG A 186 16.38 9.27 -16.04
C ARG A 186 17.03 8.04 -15.38
N HIS A 187 16.63 7.71 -14.16
CA HIS A 187 17.08 6.54 -13.39
C HIS A 187 16.06 5.39 -13.42
N GLN A 188 14.93 5.57 -14.08
CA GLN A 188 13.97 4.49 -14.25
C GLN A 188 14.58 3.40 -15.15
N VAL A 189 14.45 2.16 -14.75
CA VAL A 189 14.93 1.04 -15.54
C VAL A 189 13.96 0.78 -16.68
N ASP A 190 14.45 0.78 -17.92
CA ASP A 190 13.65 0.67 -19.14
C ASP A 190 12.64 -0.50 -19.08
N GLY A 191 11.39 -0.18 -19.35
CA GLY A 191 10.29 -1.15 -19.37
C GLY A 191 9.84 -1.63 -17.99
N ASN A 192 10.36 -1.07 -16.91
CA ASN A 192 10.04 -1.45 -15.54
C ASN A 192 9.44 -0.28 -14.74
N TYR A 193 8.79 -0.61 -13.60
CA TYR A 193 8.24 0.38 -12.67
C TYR A 193 9.24 0.81 -11.58
N TYR A 194 10.44 0.24 -11.56
CA TYR A 194 11.46 0.50 -10.55
C TYR A 194 12.65 1.30 -11.10
N TYR A 195 13.49 1.76 -10.20
CA TYR A 195 14.59 2.68 -10.46
C TYR A 195 15.93 2.03 -10.14
N ASP A 196 16.99 2.47 -10.83
CA ASP A 196 18.37 2.17 -10.45
C ASP A 196 18.65 2.72 -9.04
N GLU A 197 19.39 1.96 -8.22
CA GLU A 197 19.73 2.34 -6.85
C GLU A 197 20.55 3.63 -6.77
N ALA A 198 21.17 4.06 -7.87
CA ALA A 198 21.86 5.35 -7.95
C ALA A 198 20.94 6.53 -7.62
N VAL A 199 19.63 6.40 -7.84
CA VAL A 199 18.65 7.44 -7.52
C VAL A 199 18.60 7.76 -6.01
N VAL A 200 18.96 6.82 -5.16
CA VAL A 200 18.93 6.95 -3.68
C VAL A 200 20.29 6.86 -3.00
N ARG A 201 21.40 6.83 -3.77
CA ARG A 201 22.75 6.50 -3.30
C ARG A 201 23.19 7.29 -2.07
N ASP A 202 23.00 8.60 -2.06
CA ASP A 202 23.47 9.48 -0.98
C ASP A 202 22.31 9.96 -0.11
N THR A 203 21.26 9.15 -0.01
CA THR A 203 20.04 9.51 0.69
C THR A 203 19.91 8.70 1.99
N ARG A 204 19.51 9.37 3.06
CA ARG A 204 19.19 8.73 4.34
C ARG A 204 18.13 7.65 4.12
N MET A 205 18.38 6.47 4.66
CA MET A 205 17.49 5.32 4.59
C MET A 205 17.15 4.81 5.99
N VAL A 206 15.91 4.37 6.14
CA VAL A 206 15.43 3.68 7.33
C VAL A 206 15.01 2.25 6.95
N ARG A 207 15.49 1.28 7.73
CA ARG A 207 15.10 -0.12 7.62
C ARG A 207 14.10 -0.44 8.72
N LEU A 208 12.91 -0.87 8.31
CA LEU A 208 11.79 -1.12 9.20
C LEU A 208 11.56 -2.62 9.36
N SER A 209 11.83 -3.13 10.56
CA SER A 209 11.37 -4.46 10.96
C SER A 209 9.86 -4.42 11.16
N VAL A 210 9.19 -5.49 10.74
CA VAL A 210 7.73 -5.62 10.78
C VAL A 210 7.34 -6.89 11.53
N SER A 211 6.17 -6.88 12.15
CA SER A 211 5.64 -8.01 12.92
C SER A 211 4.22 -8.38 12.47
N PRO A 212 3.82 -9.65 12.59
CA PRO A 212 2.44 -10.03 12.31
C PRO A 212 1.44 -9.23 13.16
N GLY A 213 0.32 -8.86 12.55
CA GLY A 213 -0.76 -8.12 13.22
C GLY A 213 -0.55 -6.61 13.33
N GLU A 214 0.58 -6.06 12.84
CA GLU A 214 0.79 -4.61 12.79
C GLU A 214 0.56 -4.02 11.39
N VAL A 215 0.25 -2.73 11.33
CA VAL A 215 0.18 -1.95 10.09
C VAL A 215 1.31 -0.93 10.07
N ILE A 216 2.00 -0.85 8.93
CA ILE A 216 2.90 0.26 8.61
C ILE A 216 2.25 1.11 7.51
N ILE A 217 2.26 2.42 7.72
CA ILE A 217 1.85 3.42 6.73
C ILE A 217 3.08 4.24 6.36
N LEU A 218 3.35 4.40 5.07
CA LEU A 218 4.43 5.24 4.54
C LEU A 218 3.91 6.19 3.47
N ASN A 219 4.64 7.28 3.22
CA ASN A 219 4.40 8.12 2.06
C ASN A 219 5.00 7.43 0.83
N SER A 220 4.16 6.90 -0.05
CA SER A 220 4.61 6.04 -1.15
C SER A 220 5.24 6.79 -2.34
N ARG A 221 5.25 8.12 -2.31
CA ARG A 221 6.08 8.94 -3.20
C ARG A 221 7.56 8.90 -2.79
N ASN A 222 7.88 8.54 -1.54
CA ASN A 222 9.24 8.24 -1.15
C ASN A 222 9.69 6.95 -1.82
N TYR A 223 10.95 6.93 -2.25
CA TYR A 223 11.57 5.69 -2.70
C TYR A 223 11.54 4.65 -1.60
N HIS A 224 11.08 3.44 -1.95
CA HIS A 224 10.99 2.35 -1.00
C HIS A 224 11.27 1.01 -1.70
N ALA A 225 11.62 0.02 -0.90
CA ALA A 225 11.95 -1.34 -1.34
C ALA A 225 11.61 -2.36 -0.26
N VAL A 226 11.65 -3.64 -0.62
CA VAL A 226 11.55 -4.75 0.34
C VAL A 226 12.78 -5.62 0.19
N SER A 227 13.47 -5.90 1.29
CA SER A 227 14.62 -6.79 1.28
C SER A 227 14.22 -8.22 0.89
N GLU A 228 15.21 -9.02 0.46
CA GLU A 228 14.98 -10.42 0.08
C GLU A 228 14.21 -11.19 1.16
N VAL A 229 13.22 -11.95 0.72
CA VAL A 229 12.33 -12.68 1.64
C VAL A 229 11.71 -13.90 0.95
N ARG A 230 11.27 -14.87 1.75
CA ARG A 230 10.43 -15.98 1.31
C ARG A 230 9.18 -16.07 2.18
N ASP A 231 8.04 -16.34 1.54
CA ASP A 231 6.75 -16.57 2.20
C ASP A 231 6.30 -15.42 3.11
N ARG A 232 6.51 -14.17 2.68
CA ARG A 232 5.96 -13.00 3.36
C ARG A 232 4.58 -12.68 2.81
N LEU A 233 3.55 -12.68 3.66
CA LEU A 233 2.20 -12.27 3.29
C LEU A 233 1.85 -10.95 3.98
N ALA A 234 1.50 -9.96 3.18
CA ALA A 234 0.96 -8.69 3.65
C ALA A 234 -0.38 -8.40 2.96
N PHE A 235 -1.25 -7.69 3.63
CA PHE A 235 -2.50 -7.18 3.08
C PHE A 235 -2.48 -5.65 3.12
N GLY A 236 -2.78 -4.99 2.02
CA GLY A 236 -2.68 -3.54 2.00
C GLY A 236 -3.23 -2.89 0.76
N SER A 237 -3.16 -1.57 0.74
CA SER A 237 -3.56 -0.74 -0.38
C SER A 237 -3.01 0.69 -0.25
N PHE A 238 -3.55 1.62 -1.03
CA PHE A 238 -3.16 3.02 -1.02
C PHE A 238 -4.20 3.90 -0.34
N ILE A 239 -3.75 5.07 0.12
CA ILE A 239 -4.59 6.15 0.65
C ILE A 239 -4.25 7.41 -0.14
N SER A 240 -5.16 7.89 -0.94
CA SER A 240 -5.06 9.22 -1.54
C SER A 240 -5.47 10.30 -0.56
N VAL A 241 -4.67 11.35 -0.46
CA VAL A 241 -4.91 12.54 0.38
C VAL A 241 -5.30 13.70 -0.52
N PHE A 242 -6.54 14.16 -0.47
CA PHE A 242 -7.03 15.27 -1.29
C PHE A 242 -6.99 16.61 -0.56
N GLU A 243 -7.45 16.60 0.68
CA GLU A 243 -7.46 17.74 1.60
C GLU A 243 -6.86 17.29 2.93
N ASP A 244 -6.63 18.17 3.87
CA ASP A 244 -5.94 17.84 5.12
C ASP A 244 -6.58 16.71 5.92
N THR A 245 -7.89 16.57 5.84
CA THR A 245 -8.65 15.53 6.56
C THR A 245 -9.35 14.51 5.66
N ARG A 246 -9.31 14.68 4.33
CA ARG A 246 -10.01 13.80 3.38
C ARG A 246 -9.08 12.73 2.81
N LEU A 247 -9.31 11.49 3.24
CA LEU A 247 -8.54 10.31 2.88
C LEU A 247 -9.40 9.31 2.11
N ARG A 248 -8.89 8.77 1.00
CA ARG A 248 -9.62 7.80 0.17
C ARG A 248 -8.75 6.57 -0.09
N LEU A 249 -9.27 5.39 0.27
CA LEU A 249 -8.59 4.11 0.15
C LEU A 249 -8.90 3.46 -1.18
N TRP A 250 -7.88 2.84 -1.82
CA TRP A 250 -7.99 2.16 -3.11
C TRP A 250 -6.80 1.22 -3.34
N SER A 251 -6.91 0.29 -4.29
CA SER A 251 -5.80 -0.56 -4.73
C SER A 251 -5.75 -0.82 -6.22
#